data_8f11b514b60d03cc40e6aacc18a5a111
#
_entry.id   8f11b514b60d03cc40e6aacc18a5a111
#
_cell.length_a   1.000
_cell.length_b   1.000
_cell.length_c   1.000
_cell.angle_alpha   90.00
_cell.angle_beta   90.00
_cell.angle_gamma   90.00
#
_symmetry.space_group_name_H-M   'P 1'
#
loop_
_entity.id
_entity.type
_entity.pdbx_description
1 polymer ?
#
loop_
_entity_poly.entity_id
_entity_poly.type
_entity_poly.pdbx_seq_one_letter_code
_entity_poly.pdbx_strand_id
1 'polypeptide(L)'
;MYDKEKDLIAAFQRGQMSRRSLMKGLGILGMSVSSASVLLNLSATRALAADFDWKKHEGKTVKLLLNKHPYTDAMIANLKAFKELTGMEVKYDVFPEDVYFDKVTAALSSGSTEYDAFMSGAYMTWTYGPAGWIEDLKPYITDASQTNPNYNWDDFLKPVVDSCAWNGKPGGQLGSEDAKQWCIPMAYEMNNLTYNKRIFDANKLTVPTTLDELIETGKKAKGVLSGGYGVGVRGSRSWATIHAGFLSGYANFGQKDLTVADDGMLSAAMNTDVSKDYHKKWVQMIQEAGAPDWSTHTWYQVGTDLGAGKSALIYDADCLGYFMNGPGNAEMGNLAYAAFQPNPEASGPTPNVWIWSLCMSSFSKQKDATWFFLQWATGPEHDLFGAREMDLTNPVRKSVWADQTYRDKIAAKYPGYVEMFDASANGASIKFTAQPLFFDLTTEWAAMLQKMVAKEVPVDEGLDQLAESVNRQLKEAGLG
;
A
#
# COMPACT_ATOMS: atom_id res chain seq x y z
N MET A 1 6.98 38.67 14.38
CA MET A 1 7.62 38.33 13.10
C MET A 1 6.62 37.67 12.14
N TYR A 2 5.82 36.75 12.59
CA TYR A 2 4.78 36.03 11.81
C TYR A 2 3.70 36.94 11.16
N ASP A 3 3.29 38.04 11.80
CA ASP A 3 2.21 38.89 11.26
C ASP A 3 2.67 39.76 10.08
N LYS A 4 3.90 40.28 10.12
CA LYS A 4 4.44 41.09 9.01
C LYS A 4 4.70 40.27 7.73
N GLU A 5 5.02 39.02 7.88
CA GLU A 5 5.21 38.05 6.77
C GLU A 5 3.87 37.77 6.08
N LYS A 6 2.81 37.50 6.84
CA LYS A 6 1.46 37.32 6.32
C LYS A 6 0.92 38.57 5.60
N ASP A 7 1.20 39.76 6.13
CA ASP A 7 0.79 41.01 5.52
C ASP A 7 1.48 41.25 4.18
N LEU A 8 2.78 40.93 4.06
CA LEU A 8 3.53 41.05 2.81
C LEU A 8 3.00 40.08 1.74
N ILE A 9 2.73 38.83 2.13
CA ILE A 9 2.17 37.83 1.23
C ILE A 9 0.77 38.21 0.79
N ALA A 10 -0.08 38.69 1.71
CA ALA A 10 -1.43 39.11 1.40
C ALA A 10 -1.46 40.35 0.50
N ALA A 11 -0.52 41.32 0.68
CA ALA A 11 -0.40 42.48 -0.19
C ALA A 11 0.05 42.09 -1.61
N PHE A 12 0.94 41.11 -1.74
CA PHE A 12 1.34 40.58 -3.04
C PHE A 12 0.17 39.83 -3.73
N GLN A 13 -0.57 39.00 -3.00
CA GLN A 13 -1.73 38.29 -3.51
C GLN A 13 -2.85 39.19 -3.99
N ARG A 14 -3.00 40.38 -3.37
CA ARG A 14 -3.93 41.42 -3.81
C ARG A 14 -3.41 42.32 -4.95
N GLY A 15 -2.22 42.00 -5.52
CA GLY A 15 -1.62 42.81 -6.59
C GLY A 15 -1.08 44.15 -6.16
N GLN A 16 -0.96 44.40 -4.84
CA GLN A 16 -0.56 45.68 -4.27
C GLN A 16 0.96 45.86 -4.22
N MET A 17 1.74 44.82 -4.54
CA MET A 17 3.20 44.90 -4.61
C MET A 17 3.78 43.97 -5.66
N SER A 18 4.98 44.33 -6.17
CA SER A 18 5.69 43.51 -7.14
C SER A 18 6.42 42.32 -6.49
N ARG A 19 6.68 41.25 -7.30
CA ARG A 19 7.50 40.09 -6.88
C ARG A 19 8.86 40.52 -6.27
N ARG A 20 9.49 41.55 -6.87
CA ARG A 20 10.78 42.07 -6.40
C ARG A 20 10.65 42.76 -5.02
N SER A 21 9.55 43.46 -4.79
CA SER A 21 9.25 44.12 -3.50
C SER A 21 8.94 43.09 -2.41
N LEU A 22 8.18 42.04 -2.72
CA LEU A 22 7.93 40.95 -1.80
C LEU A 22 9.23 40.25 -1.40
N MET A 23 10.09 39.90 -2.36
CA MET A 23 11.37 39.24 -2.09
C MET A 23 12.29 40.10 -1.20
N LYS A 24 12.32 41.42 -1.41
CA LYS A 24 13.04 42.32 -0.53
C LYS A 24 12.45 42.36 0.88
N GLY A 25 11.13 42.41 1.00
CA GLY A 25 10.45 42.41 2.30
C GLY A 25 10.70 41.12 3.10
N LEU A 26 10.63 39.97 2.47
CA LEU A 26 10.91 38.69 3.10
C LEU A 26 12.39 38.49 3.47
N GLY A 27 13.30 39.02 2.64
CA GLY A 27 14.75 39.07 2.95
C GLY A 27 15.07 39.92 4.19
N ILE A 28 14.38 41.07 4.38
CA ILE A 28 14.51 41.93 5.57
C ILE A 28 14.02 41.18 6.84
N LEU A 29 13.08 40.25 6.70
CA LEU A 29 12.58 39.37 7.78
C LEU A 29 13.45 38.15 8.02
N GLY A 30 14.60 38.02 7.34
CA GLY A 30 15.57 36.95 7.56
C GLY A 30 15.25 35.63 6.80
N MET A 31 14.34 35.68 5.83
CA MET A 31 14.05 34.49 5.00
C MET A 31 15.07 34.32 3.86
N SER A 32 15.50 33.09 3.62
CA SER A 32 16.38 32.78 2.49
C SER A 32 15.63 32.94 1.15
N VAL A 33 16.37 33.18 0.07
CA VAL A 33 15.81 33.27 -1.30
C VAL A 33 15.09 31.99 -1.69
N SER A 34 15.56 30.82 -1.21
CA SER A 34 14.91 29.52 -1.42
C SER A 34 13.55 29.43 -0.73
N SER A 35 13.45 29.85 0.54
CA SER A 35 12.19 29.86 1.28
C SER A 35 11.16 30.82 0.68
N ALA A 36 11.61 31.99 0.23
CA ALA A 36 10.74 32.96 -0.44
C ALA A 36 10.27 32.46 -1.83
N SER A 37 11.09 31.74 -2.55
CA SER A 37 10.72 31.10 -3.83
C SER A 37 9.69 29.99 -3.66
N VAL A 38 9.79 29.19 -2.61
CA VAL A 38 8.79 28.15 -2.25
C VAL A 38 7.44 28.81 -1.94
N LEU A 39 7.42 29.87 -1.14
CA LEU A 39 6.18 30.61 -0.82
C LEU A 39 5.53 31.24 -2.05
N LEU A 40 6.33 31.77 -2.99
CA LEU A 40 5.83 32.33 -4.25
C LEU A 40 5.25 31.24 -5.17
N ASN A 41 5.87 30.07 -5.23
CA ASN A 41 5.35 28.94 -6.01
C ASN A 41 4.03 28.41 -5.40
N LEU A 42 3.94 28.28 -4.08
CA LEU A 42 2.71 27.91 -3.39
C LEU A 42 1.58 28.91 -3.63
N SER A 43 1.90 30.23 -3.66
CA SER A 43 0.91 31.28 -3.92
C SER A 43 0.43 31.27 -5.39
N ALA A 44 1.33 31.01 -6.34
CA ALA A 44 1.00 30.88 -7.75
C ALA A 44 0.14 29.62 -8.00
N THR A 45 0.48 28.51 -7.39
CA THR A 45 -0.28 27.27 -7.47
C THR A 45 -1.70 27.45 -6.90
N ARG A 46 -1.84 28.12 -5.77
CA ARG A 46 -3.17 28.44 -5.19
C ARG A 46 -4.01 29.37 -6.07
N ALA A 47 -3.40 30.35 -6.74
CA ALA A 47 -4.12 31.22 -7.67
C ALA A 47 -4.61 30.43 -8.90
N LEU A 48 -3.77 29.59 -9.50
CA LEU A 48 -4.15 28.71 -10.62
C LEU A 48 -5.21 27.69 -10.22
N ALA A 49 -5.16 27.18 -8.99
CA ALA A 49 -6.15 26.25 -8.48
C ALA A 49 -7.52 26.92 -8.21
N ALA A 50 -7.55 28.23 -7.91
CA ALA A 50 -8.79 28.99 -7.76
C ALA A 50 -9.53 29.18 -9.10
N ASP A 51 -8.81 29.10 -10.23
CA ASP A 51 -9.37 29.23 -11.58
C ASP A 51 -9.74 27.87 -12.19
N PHE A 52 -9.44 26.73 -11.52
CA PHE A 52 -9.80 25.40 -12.02
C PHE A 52 -11.32 25.16 -11.88
N ASP A 53 -11.97 24.94 -13.03
CA ASP A 53 -13.42 24.73 -13.09
C ASP A 53 -13.83 23.31 -12.70
N TRP A 54 -14.02 23.07 -11.41
CA TRP A 54 -14.55 21.82 -10.89
C TRP A 54 -15.95 21.47 -11.40
N LYS A 55 -16.72 22.45 -11.90
CA LYS A 55 -18.09 22.27 -12.44
C LYS A 55 -18.13 21.95 -13.93
N LYS A 56 -16.98 21.83 -14.60
CA LYS A 56 -16.88 21.50 -16.03
C LYS A 56 -17.74 20.28 -16.44
N HIS A 57 -17.97 19.36 -15.52
CA HIS A 57 -18.76 18.15 -15.76
C HIS A 57 -20.04 18.10 -14.90
N GLU A 58 -20.55 19.25 -14.46
CA GLU A 58 -21.79 19.34 -13.68
C GLU A 58 -22.95 18.54 -14.31
N GLY A 59 -23.73 17.83 -13.50
CA GLY A 59 -24.84 16.99 -13.94
C GLY A 59 -24.44 15.59 -14.46
N LYS A 60 -23.14 15.29 -14.64
CA LYS A 60 -22.67 13.94 -14.95
C LYS A 60 -22.80 13.01 -13.74
N THR A 61 -22.88 11.71 -14.01
CA THR A 61 -22.88 10.66 -12.99
C THR A 61 -21.74 9.71 -13.24
N VAL A 62 -20.80 9.57 -12.29
CA VAL A 62 -19.75 8.56 -12.31
C VAL A 62 -20.23 7.30 -11.59
N LYS A 63 -19.98 6.14 -12.16
CA LYS A 63 -20.34 4.83 -11.60
C LYS A 63 -19.12 4.05 -11.14
N LEU A 64 -19.15 3.60 -9.90
CA LEU A 64 -18.00 2.95 -9.24
C LEU A 64 -18.32 1.52 -8.84
N LEU A 65 -17.32 0.66 -8.95
CA LEU A 65 -17.32 -0.67 -8.35
C LEU A 65 -16.28 -0.68 -7.22
N LEU A 66 -16.71 -0.90 -5.97
CA LEU A 66 -15.90 -0.71 -4.78
C LEU A 66 -15.83 -1.99 -3.93
N ASN A 67 -14.69 -2.24 -3.34
CA ASN A 67 -14.51 -3.26 -2.32
C ASN A 67 -15.04 -2.74 -0.98
N LYS A 68 -15.65 -3.61 -0.16
CA LYS A 68 -16.00 -3.27 1.22
C LYS A 68 -14.74 -3.13 2.06
N HIS A 69 -14.38 -1.89 2.35
CA HIS A 69 -13.15 -1.55 3.05
C HIS A 69 -13.32 -0.21 3.79
N PRO A 70 -12.62 0.07 4.91
CA PRO A 70 -12.67 1.37 5.59
C PRO A 70 -12.35 2.57 4.67
N TYR A 71 -11.47 2.41 3.68
CA TYR A 71 -11.20 3.46 2.68
C TYR A 71 -12.42 3.74 1.79
N THR A 72 -13.19 2.72 1.45
CA THR A 72 -14.47 2.86 0.74
C THR A 72 -15.50 3.59 1.60
N ASP A 73 -15.59 3.24 2.89
CA ASP A 73 -16.52 3.87 3.83
C ASP A 73 -16.17 5.37 3.99
N ALA A 74 -14.89 5.73 4.07
CA ALA A 74 -14.43 7.12 4.12
C ALA A 74 -14.77 7.89 2.81
N MET A 75 -14.57 7.28 1.66
CA MET A 75 -14.94 7.86 0.36
C MET A 75 -16.43 8.15 0.30
N ILE A 76 -17.26 7.16 0.66
CA ILE A 76 -18.74 7.30 0.67
C ILE A 76 -19.18 8.40 1.64
N ALA A 77 -18.61 8.46 2.84
CA ALA A 77 -18.91 9.49 3.83
C ALA A 77 -18.65 10.92 3.33
N ASN A 78 -17.69 11.08 2.41
CA ASN A 78 -17.28 12.38 1.86
C ASN A 78 -17.89 12.73 0.49
N LEU A 79 -18.74 11.87 -0.11
CA LEU A 79 -19.33 12.11 -1.44
C LEU A 79 -20.18 13.37 -1.51
N LYS A 80 -20.73 13.82 -0.37
CA LYS A 80 -21.45 15.11 -0.30
C LYS A 80 -20.55 16.27 -0.67
N ALA A 81 -19.30 16.29 -0.16
CA ALA A 81 -18.33 17.33 -0.49
C ALA A 81 -17.93 17.31 -1.98
N PHE A 82 -17.79 16.12 -2.58
CA PHE A 82 -17.58 15.97 -4.02
C PHE A 82 -18.72 16.58 -4.83
N LYS A 83 -19.96 16.26 -4.48
CA LYS A 83 -21.15 16.77 -5.17
C LYS A 83 -21.28 18.30 -5.03
N GLU A 84 -21.04 18.85 -3.85
CA GLU A 84 -21.05 20.31 -3.62
C GLU A 84 -19.99 21.04 -4.44
N LEU A 85 -18.79 20.42 -4.56
CA LEU A 85 -17.68 20.97 -5.33
C LEU A 85 -17.93 20.92 -6.85
N THR A 86 -18.43 19.81 -7.36
CA THR A 86 -18.44 19.52 -8.81
C THR A 86 -19.81 19.58 -9.46
N GLY A 87 -20.90 19.50 -8.68
CA GLY A 87 -22.25 19.30 -9.22
C GLY A 87 -22.49 17.91 -9.85
N MET A 88 -21.54 16.98 -9.72
CA MET A 88 -21.62 15.62 -10.24
C MET A 88 -22.25 14.67 -9.22
N GLU A 89 -22.84 13.59 -9.72
CA GLU A 89 -23.35 12.48 -8.89
C GLU A 89 -22.38 11.30 -8.95
N VAL A 90 -22.34 10.51 -7.87
CA VAL A 90 -21.64 9.23 -7.81
C VAL A 90 -22.64 8.13 -7.48
N LYS A 91 -22.65 7.07 -8.31
CA LYS A 91 -23.34 5.81 -8.02
C LYS A 91 -22.29 4.73 -7.80
N TYR A 92 -22.54 3.83 -6.88
CA TYR A 92 -21.56 2.80 -6.55
C TYR A 92 -22.24 1.51 -6.11
N ASP A 93 -21.55 0.40 -6.40
CA ASP A 93 -21.82 -0.92 -5.84
C ASP A 93 -20.65 -1.33 -4.97
N VAL A 94 -20.93 -1.92 -3.80
CA VAL A 94 -19.92 -2.35 -2.83
C VAL A 94 -20.07 -3.85 -2.61
N PHE A 95 -18.96 -4.59 -2.77
CA PHE A 95 -18.93 -6.03 -2.56
C PHE A 95 -17.82 -6.43 -1.57
N PRO A 96 -18.05 -7.51 -0.78
CA PRO A 96 -17.00 -8.12 0.03
C PRO A 96 -15.84 -8.61 -0.84
N GLU A 97 -14.63 -8.65 -0.27
CA GLU A 97 -13.40 -8.96 -1.00
C GLU A 97 -13.40 -10.35 -1.66
N ASP A 98 -14.03 -11.32 -1.01
CA ASP A 98 -14.12 -12.71 -1.49
C ASP A 98 -14.80 -12.87 -2.86
N VAL A 99 -15.63 -11.91 -3.27
CA VAL A 99 -16.31 -11.91 -4.57
C VAL A 99 -15.98 -10.67 -5.40
N TYR A 100 -15.30 -9.69 -4.82
CA TYR A 100 -15.06 -8.39 -5.43
C TYR A 100 -14.20 -8.46 -6.69
N PHE A 101 -13.01 -9.07 -6.58
CA PHE A 101 -12.06 -9.12 -7.70
C PHE A 101 -12.56 -9.95 -8.87
N ASP A 102 -13.37 -11.00 -8.61
CA ASP A 102 -14.03 -11.76 -9.67
C ASP A 102 -15.03 -10.89 -10.43
N LYS A 103 -15.80 -10.05 -9.73
CA LYS A 103 -16.74 -9.11 -10.37
C LYS A 103 -16.02 -8.05 -11.20
N VAL A 104 -14.92 -7.48 -10.71
CA VAL A 104 -14.09 -6.55 -11.48
C VAL A 104 -13.58 -7.22 -12.75
N THR A 105 -12.99 -8.41 -12.62
CA THR A 105 -12.43 -9.14 -13.75
C THR A 105 -13.51 -9.52 -14.78
N ALA A 106 -14.69 -9.95 -14.33
CA ALA A 106 -15.81 -10.27 -15.21
C ALA A 106 -16.34 -9.02 -15.95
N ALA A 107 -16.47 -7.88 -15.28
CA ALA A 107 -16.89 -6.64 -15.90
C ALA A 107 -15.87 -6.17 -16.96
N LEU A 108 -14.57 -6.21 -16.65
CA LEU A 108 -13.52 -5.78 -17.56
C LEU A 108 -13.36 -6.72 -18.75
N SER A 109 -13.32 -8.03 -18.52
CA SER A 109 -13.13 -9.02 -19.60
C SER A 109 -14.30 -9.07 -20.59
N SER A 110 -15.51 -8.72 -20.12
CA SER A 110 -16.68 -8.58 -21.01
C SER A 110 -16.77 -7.25 -21.75
N GLY A 111 -15.86 -6.29 -21.48
CA GLY A 111 -15.91 -4.94 -22.04
C GLY A 111 -17.11 -4.12 -21.53
N SER A 112 -17.58 -4.40 -20.31
CA SER A 112 -18.73 -3.72 -19.73
C SER A 112 -18.49 -2.21 -19.58
N THR A 113 -19.48 -1.41 -19.94
CA THR A 113 -19.50 0.05 -19.75
C THR A 113 -20.29 0.44 -18.51
N GLU A 114 -20.57 -0.51 -17.62
CA GLU A 114 -21.38 -0.26 -16.42
C GLU A 114 -20.66 0.58 -15.40
N TYR A 115 -19.34 0.36 -15.24
CA TYR A 115 -18.53 1.08 -14.27
C TYR A 115 -17.46 1.93 -14.98
N ASP A 116 -17.33 3.18 -14.52
CA ASP A 116 -16.34 4.13 -15.03
C ASP A 116 -14.99 3.97 -14.34
N ALA A 117 -15.02 3.69 -13.03
CA ALA A 117 -13.83 3.44 -12.21
C ALA A 117 -14.10 2.36 -11.17
N PHE A 118 -13.03 1.81 -10.63
CA PHE A 118 -13.13 0.75 -9.64
C PHE A 118 -11.90 0.75 -8.71
N MET A 119 -12.09 0.21 -7.52
CA MET A 119 -11.01 -0.01 -6.56
C MET A 119 -10.19 -1.23 -6.97
N SER A 120 -8.87 -1.16 -6.89
CA SER A 120 -7.98 -2.25 -7.29
C SER A 120 -6.76 -2.34 -6.38
N GLY A 121 -6.10 -3.49 -6.40
CA GLY A 121 -4.72 -3.60 -5.94
C GLY A 121 -3.74 -3.31 -7.09
N ALA A 122 -2.57 -2.77 -6.79
CA ALA A 122 -1.57 -2.46 -7.81
C ALA A 122 -1.14 -3.70 -8.60
N TYR A 123 -1.07 -4.88 -7.98
CA TYR A 123 -0.71 -6.15 -8.64
C TYR A 123 -1.67 -6.56 -9.77
N MET A 124 -2.97 -6.26 -9.64
CA MET A 124 -3.98 -6.55 -10.66
C MET A 124 -3.69 -5.80 -11.96
N THR A 125 -3.05 -4.65 -11.87
CA THR A 125 -2.73 -3.83 -13.05
C THR A 125 -1.76 -4.52 -14.00
N TRP A 126 -0.97 -5.48 -13.52
CA TRP A 126 -0.04 -6.26 -14.35
C TRP A 126 -0.77 -7.21 -15.32
N THR A 127 -2.02 -7.55 -15.02
CA THR A 127 -2.91 -8.27 -15.93
C THR A 127 -3.80 -7.28 -16.70
N TYR A 128 -4.43 -6.33 -16.00
CA TYR A 128 -5.45 -5.45 -16.59
C TYR A 128 -4.87 -4.43 -17.58
N GLY A 129 -3.65 -3.92 -17.31
CA GLY A 129 -2.98 -2.95 -18.18
C GLY A 129 -2.64 -3.52 -19.55
N PRO A 130 -1.86 -4.62 -19.64
CA PRO A 130 -1.55 -5.27 -20.94
C PRO A 130 -2.78 -5.78 -21.67
N ALA A 131 -3.83 -6.19 -20.97
CA ALA A 131 -5.10 -6.59 -21.58
C ALA A 131 -5.88 -5.40 -22.19
N GLY A 132 -5.45 -4.16 -21.93
CA GLY A 132 -6.14 -2.95 -22.43
C GLY A 132 -7.46 -2.65 -21.74
N TRP A 133 -7.64 -3.17 -20.51
CA TRP A 133 -8.88 -3.02 -19.74
C TRP A 133 -8.94 -1.76 -18.90
N ILE A 134 -7.79 -1.15 -18.63
CA ILE A 134 -7.65 0.08 -17.84
C ILE A 134 -6.89 1.15 -18.60
N GLU A 135 -7.19 2.40 -18.28
CA GLU A 135 -6.55 3.57 -18.89
C GLU A 135 -5.17 3.85 -18.29
N ASP A 136 -4.28 4.36 -19.14
CA ASP A 136 -3.08 5.07 -18.69
C ASP A 136 -3.48 6.45 -18.16
N LEU A 137 -3.29 6.69 -16.90
CA LEU A 137 -3.68 7.95 -16.25
C LEU A 137 -2.63 9.06 -16.38
N LYS A 138 -1.41 8.76 -16.86
CA LYS A 138 -0.33 9.74 -17.02
C LYS A 138 -0.72 10.94 -17.90
N PRO A 139 -1.45 10.78 -19.02
CA PRO A 139 -1.91 11.91 -19.81
C PRO A 139 -2.84 12.86 -19.05
N TYR A 140 -3.74 12.33 -18.21
CA TYR A 140 -4.63 13.15 -17.39
C TYR A 140 -3.85 13.91 -16.31
N ILE A 141 -2.94 13.22 -15.61
CA ILE A 141 -2.12 13.80 -14.54
C ILE A 141 -1.31 14.99 -15.04
N THR A 142 -0.79 14.92 -16.26
CA THR A 142 0.09 15.94 -16.86
C THR A 142 -0.65 17.03 -17.60
N ASP A 143 -1.96 16.89 -17.86
CA ASP A 143 -2.78 17.90 -18.53
C ASP A 143 -3.32 18.93 -17.53
N ALA A 144 -2.74 20.12 -17.55
CA ALA A 144 -3.16 21.23 -16.70
C ALA A 144 -4.61 21.72 -16.95
N SER A 145 -5.24 21.33 -18.08
CA SER A 145 -6.66 21.62 -18.35
C SER A 145 -7.62 20.62 -17.72
N GLN A 146 -7.10 19.48 -17.27
CA GLN A 146 -7.85 18.37 -16.66
C GLN A 146 -7.53 18.18 -15.19
N THR A 147 -6.37 18.62 -14.73
CA THR A 147 -5.89 18.38 -13.38
C THR A 147 -5.75 19.68 -12.60
N ASN A 148 -6.42 19.73 -11.44
CA ASN A 148 -6.31 20.86 -10.53
C ASN A 148 -4.86 21.01 -10.03
N PRO A 149 -4.24 22.19 -10.08
CA PRO A 149 -2.88 22.42 -9.59
C PRO A 149 -2.67 22.01 -8.11
N ASN A 150 -3.72 22.07 -7.28
CA ASN A 150 -3.66 21.60 -5.89
C ASN A 150 -3.62 20.08 -5.76
N TYR A 151 -3.87 19.33 -6.84
CA TYR A 151 -3.73 17.88 -6.82
C TYR A 151 -2.31 17.47 -6.44
N ASN A 152 -1.32 18.27 -6.85
CA ASN A 152 0.08 18.16 -6.42
C ASN A 152 0.61 16.71 -6.46
N TRP A 153 0.93 16.26 -7.68
CA TRP A 153 1.42 14.88 -7.89
C TRP A 153 2.66 14.54 -7.07
N ASP A 154 3.55 15.50 -6.88
CA ASP A 154 4.80 15.33 -6.12
C ASP A 154 4.59 15.14 -4.61
N ASP A 155 3.37 15.37 -4.11
CA ASP A 155 3.01 15.16 -2.72
C ASP A 155 2.78 13.67 -2.38
N PHE A 156 2.57 12.81 -3.36
CA PHE A 156 2.49 11.37 -3.12
C PHE A 156 3.80 10.81 -2.55
N LEU A 157 3.70 9.80 -1.72
CA LEU A 157 4.84 8.98 -1.30
C LEU A 157 5.40 8.25 -2.52
N LYS A 158 6.61 8.63 -2.94
CA LYS A 158 7.19 8.16 -4.20
C LYS A 158 7.24 6.63 -4.31
N PRO A 159 7.69 5.84 -3.30
CA PRO A 159 7.71 4.38 -3.41
C PRO A 159 6.32 3.76 -3.64
N VAL A 160 5.26 4.40 -3.12
CA VAL A 160 3.87 3.93 -3.25
C VAL A 160 3.32 4.25 -4.64
N VAL A 161 3.50 5.49 -5.11
CA VAL A 161 2.99 5.88 -6.44
C VAL A 161 3.77 5.22 -7.58
N ASP A 162 5.08 5.04 -7.43
CA ASP A 162 5.92 4.32 -8.40
C ASP A 162 5.47 2.85 -8.53
N SER A 163 5.05 2.22 -7.43
CA SER A 163 4.53 0.86 -7.44
C SER A 163 3.22 0.70 -8.22
N CYS A 164 2.52 1.81 -8.51
CA CYS A 164 1.31 1.85 -9.34
C CYS A 164 1.60 2.13 -10.83
N ALA A 165 2.87 2.27 -11.19
CA ALA A 165 3.31 2.61 -12.53
C ALA A 165 4.23 1.53 -13.12
N TRP A 166 3.89 1.05 -14.32
CA TRP A 166 4.63 0.00 -15.01
C TRP A 166 4.53 0.16 -16.54
N ASN A 167 5.62 -0.13 -17.24
CA ASN A 167 5.67 0.02 -18.71
C ASN A 167 5.01 -1.13 -19.49
N GLY A 168 4.46 -2.13 -18.81
CA GLY A 168 3.81 -3.29 -19.42
C GLY A 168 4.77 -4.38 -19.91
N LYS A 169 6.07 -4.21 -19.72
CA LYS A 169 7.08 -5.22 -20.10
C LYS A 169 7.38 -6.12 -18.89
N PRO A 170 7.28 -7.45 -19.01
CA PRO A 170 7.65 -8.37 -17.95
C PRO A 170 9.05 -8.08 -17.41
N GLY A 171 9.19 -8.02 -16.09
CA GLY A 171 10.45 -7.62 -15.44
C GLY A 171 10.77 -6.13 -15.47
N GLY A 172 9.95 -5.31 -16.15
CA GLY A 172 10.14 -3.86 -16.20
C GLY A 172 10.07 -3.22 -14.82
N GLN A 173 10.98 -2.26 -14.57
CA GLN A 173 11.06 -1.56 -13.29
C GLN A 173 9.78 -0.73 -13.07
N LEU A 174 9.18 -0.89 -11.88
CA LEU A 174 8.07 -0.05 -11.42
C LEU A 174 8.54 1.40 -11.27
N GLY A 175 7.69 2.36 -11.69
CA GLY A 175 7.99 3.77 -11.63
C GLY A 175 9.09 4.25 -12.60
N SER A 176 9.44 3.46 -13.63
CA SER A 176 10.38 3.87 -14.67
C SER A 176 9.85 5.07 -15.47
N GLU A 177 10.73 5.79 -16.17
CA GLU A 177 10.36 6.98 -16.94
C GLU A 177 9.32 6.66 -18.04
N ASP A 178 9.45 5.48 -18.69
CA ASP A 178 8.53 4.97 -19.72
C ASP A 178 7.29 4.27 -19.14
N ALA A 179 7.15 4.23 -17.81
CA ALA A 179 5.99 3.60 -17.17
C ALA A 179 4.70 4.38 -17.45
N LYS A 180 3.62 3.63 -17.61
CA LYS A 180 2.24 4.13 -17.60
C LYS A 180 1.73 4.13 -16.17
N GLN A 181 0.91 5.11 -15.81
CA GLN A 181 0.27 5.17 -14.51
C GLN A 181 -1.07 4.41 -14.58
N TRP A 182 -1.08 3.15 -14.20
CA TRP A 182 -2.24 2.27 -14.34
C TRP A 182 -3.33 2.48 -13.28
N CYS A 183 -2.94 3.01 -12.12
CA CYS A 183 -3.87 3.32 -11.03
C CYS A 183 -3.30 4.43 -10.15
N ILE A 184 -4.17 5.08 -9.37
CA ILE A 184 -3.77 6.09 -8.39
C ILE A 184 -3.90 5.49 -6.99
N PRO A 185 -2.85 5.50 -6.16
CA PRO A 185 -2.95 4.99 -4.79
C PRO A 185 -3.90 5.87 -3.97
N MET A 186 -4.76 5.22 -3.19
CA MET A 186 -5.63 5.86 -2.21
C MET A 186 -5.27 5.47 -0.77
N ALA A 187 -4.58 4.36 -0.62
CA ALA A 187 -4.05 3.87 0.64
C ALA A 187 -3.06 2.73 0.38
N TYR A 188 -2.32 2.33 1.39
CA TYR A 188 -1.45 1.17 1.30
C TYR A 188 -1.30 0.49 2.66
N GLU A 189 -0.75 -0.70 2.66
CA GLU A 189 -0.52 -1.52 3.83
C GLU A 189 0.95 -1.96 3.83
N MET A 190 1.65 -1.78 4.94
CA MET A 190 3.03 -2.22 5.10
C MET A 190 3.08 -3.48 5.96
N ASN A 191 3.86 -4.47 5.54
CA ASN A 191 4.08 -5.65 6.37
C ASN A 191 5.13 -5.36 7.44
N ASN A 192 4.69 -5.30 8.68
CA ASN A 192 5.49 -5.06 9.88
C ASN A 192 5.03 -5.95 11.02
N LEU A 193 5.64 -5.80 12.21
CA LEU A 193 5.16 -6.50 13.40
C LEU A 193 4.03 -5.72 14.06
N THR A 194 2.95 -6.44 14.38
CA THR A 194 1.97 -6.01 15.37
C THR A 194 1.96 -7.04 16.49
N TYR A 195 2.02 -6.61 17.73
CA TYR A 195 2.11 -7.51 18.88
C TYR A 195 1.14 -7.12 19.99
N ASN A 196 0.75 -8.10 20.80
CA ASN A 196 -0.09 -7.92 21.96
C ASN A 196 0.77 -7.48 23.16
N LYS A 197 0.76 -6.17 23.45
CA LYS A 197 1.55 -5.57 24.52
C LYS A 197 1.24 -6.17 25.89
N ARG A 198 -0.03 -6.49 26.17
CA ARG A 198 -0.44 -7.12 27.42
C ARG A 198 0.22 -8.49 27.62
N ILE A 199 0.27 -9.33 26.56
CA ILE A 199 0.93 -10.63 26.58
C ILE A 199 2.43 -10.46 26.78
N PHE A 200 3.04 -9.53 26.05
CA PHE A 200 4.48 -9.26 26.13
C PHE A 200 4.89 -8.77 27.51
N ASP A 201 4.20 -7.79 28.07
CA ASP A 201 4.50 -7.23 29.40
C ASP A 201 4.31 -8.27 30.50
N ALA A 202 3.19 -9.02 30.48
CA ALA A 202 2.89 -10.03 31.51
C ALA A 202 3.92 -11.17 31.54
N ASN A 203 4.52 -11.51 30.40
CA ASN A 203 5.46 -12.61 30.29
C ASN A 203 6.91 -12.16 30.08
N LYS A 204 7.19 -10.85 30.17
CA LYS A 204 8.52 -10.25 29.96
C LYS A 204 9.16 -10.67 28.64
N LEU A 205 8.34 -10.70 27.58
CA LEU A 205 8.81 -10.98 26.23
C LEU A 205 9.43 -9.72 25.63
N THR A 206 10.47 -9.89 24.83
CA THR A 206 11.10 -8.81 24.08
C THR A 206 10.54 -8.78 22.65
N VAL A 207 10.22 -7.59 22.15
CA VAL A 207 9.80 -7.41 20.75
C VAL A 207 10.98 -7.78 19.86
N PRO A 208 10.81 -8.73 18.92
CA PRO A 208 11.90 -9.20 18.08
C PRO A 208 12.28 -8.14 17.02
N THR A 209 13.56 -8.08 16.69
CA THR A 209 14.12 -7.21 15.66
C THR A 209 14.66 -7.99 14.46
N THR A 210 14.98 -9.27 14.65
CA THR A 210 15.51 -10.16 13.60
C THR A 210 14.64 -11.42 13.45
N LEU A 211 14.82 -12.15 12.33
CA LEU A 211 14.08 -13.39 12.09
C LEU A 211 14.36 -14.46 13.15
N ASP A 212 15.61 -14.57 13.61
CA ASP A 212 15.97 -15.54 14.65
C ASP A 212 15.31 -15.17 15.99
N GLU A 213 15.30 -13.88 16.35
CA GLU A 213 14.59 -13.40 17.53
C GLU A 213 13.06 -13.60 17.39
N LEU A 214 12.49 -13.44 16.20
CA LEU A 214 11.07 -13.70 15.95
C LEU A 214 10.70 -15.16 16.22
N ILE A 215 11.54 -16.10 15.78
CA ILE A 215 11.37 -17.53 16.04
C ILE A 215 11.42 -17.80 17.56
N GLU A 216 12.46 -17.32 18.24
CA GLU A 216 12.66 -17.56 19.67
C GLU A 216 11.58 -16.90 20.55
N THR A 217 11.22 -15.66 20.24
CA THR A 217 10.14 -14.96 20.96
C THR A 217 8.80 -15.63 20.70
N GLY A 218 8.53 -16.05 19.48
CA GLY A 218 7.32 -16.79 19.11
C GLY A 218 7.20 -18.13 19.86
N LYS A 219 8.28 -18.88 19.98
CA LYS A 219 8.31 -20.13 20.78
C LYS A 219 7.99 -19.88 22.25
N LYS A 220 8.63 -18.86 22.86
CA LYS A 220 8.36 -18.48 24.25
C LYS A 220 6.91 -18.06 24.44
N ALA A 221 6.37 -17.23 23.52
CA ALA A 221 4.99 -16.79 23.57
C ALA A 221 4.00 -17.94 23.45
N LYS A 222 4.24 -18.90 22.53
CA LYS A 222 3.41 -20.11 22.40
C LYS A 222 3.41 -20.93 23.69
N GLY A 223 4.54 -21.02 24.37
CA GLY A 223 4.67 -21.76 25.63
C GLY A 223 3.86 -21.17 26.79
N VAL A 224 3.52 -19.87 26.76
CA VAL A 224 2.75 -19.19 27.81
C VAL A 224 1.28 -18.97 27.46
N LEU A 225 0.89 -19.18 26.19
CA LEU A 225 -0.48 -19.03 25.72
C LEU A 225 -1.22 -20.37 25.74
N SER A 226 -2.18 -20.52 26.66
CA SER A 226 -3.01 -21.74 26.71
C SER A 226 -3.94 -21.77 25.49
N GLY A 227 -3.71 -22.75 24.60
CA GLY A 227 -4.49 -22.91 23.37
C GLY A 227 -4.25 -21.88 22.28
N GLY A 228 -3.22 -21.02 22.47
CA GLY A 228 -2.78 -20.04 21.49
C GLY A 228 -1.46 -20.41 20.81
N TYR A 229 -0.91 -19.46 20.07
CA TYR A 229 0.36 -19.61 19.36
C TYR A 229 1.16 -18.29 19.35
N GLY A 230 2.46 -18.38 19.05
CA GLY A 230 3.35 -17.22 19.17
C GLY A 230 3.25 -16.27 18.01
N VAL A 231 3.36 -16.77 16.76
CA VAL A 231 3.49 -15.94 15.57
C VAL A 231 2.37 -16.25 14.58
N GLY A 232 1.59 -15.22 14.22
CA GLY A 232 0.59 -15.29 13.16
C GLY A 232 1.18 -14.83 11.83
N VAL A 233 1.08 -15.68 10.82
CA VAL A 233 1.39 -15.37 9.41
C VAL A 233 0.42 -16.12 8.51
N ARG A 234 0.22 -15.63 7.28
CA ARG A 234 -0.67 -16.28 6.30
C ARG A 234 -0.13 -17.62 5.87
N GLY A 235 -1.03 -18.58 5.58
CA GLY A 235 -0.67 -19.94 5.23
C GLY A 235 -1.57 -20.59 4.19
N SER A 236 -2.70 -19.97 3.80
CA SER A 236 -3.62 -20.52 2.81
C SER A 236 -2.94 -20.69 1.44
N ARG A 237 -3.43 -21.64 0.64
CA ARG A 237 -2.95 -21.83 -0.73
C ARG A 237 -3.44 -20.69 -1.64
N SER A 238 -2.77 -19.55 -1.52
CA SER A 238 -3.11 -18.31 -2.20
C SER A 238 -1.85 -17.46 -2.41
N TRP A 239 -1.83 -16.66 -3.46
CA TRP A 239 -0.80 -15.64 -3.69
C TRP A 239 -0.58 -14.74 -2.46
N ALA A 240 -1.65 -14.45 -1.72
CA ALA A 240 -1.63 -13.58 -0.55
C ALA A 240 -0.75 -14.10 0.60
N THR A 241 -0.47 -15.40 0.65
CA THR A 241 0.45 -16.01 1.64
C THR A 241 1.89 -15.59 1.41
N ILE A 242 2.32 -15.54 0.15
CA ILE A 242 3.68 -15.09 -0.19
C ILE A 242 3.79 -13.56 -0.14
N HIS A 243 2.74 -12.85 -0.54
CA HIS A 243 2.69 -11.39 -0.55
C HIS A 243 2.97 -10.73 0.81
N ALA A 244 2.48 -11.32 1.91
CA ALA A 244 2.51 -10.71 3.24
C ALA A 244 3.92 -10.65 3.88
N GLY A 245 4.03 -10.87 5.18
CA GLY A 245 5.29 -10.83 5.92
C GLY A 245 6.41 -11.71 5.35
N PHE A 246 6.05 -12.85 4.70
CA PHE A 246 7.02 -13.71 4.05
C PHE A 246 7.90 -12.95 3.04
N LEU A 247 7.29 -12.25 2.07
CA LEU A 247 8.07 -11.57 1.02
C LEU A 247 8.85 -10.37 1.57
N SER A 248 8.29 -9.67 2.57
CA SER A 248 8.99 -8.56 3.22
C SER A 248 10.30 -9.02 3.85
N GLY A 249 10.27 -10.16 4.57
CA GLY A 249 11.46 -10.77 5.12
C GLY A 249 12.40 -11.30 4.03
N TYR A 250 11.87 -11.99 3.04
CA TYR A 250 12.62 -12.52 1.91
C TYR A 250 13.42 -11.45 1.17
N ALA A 251 12.77 -10.33 0.85
CA ALA A 251 13.41 -9.18 0.23
C ALA A 251 14.46 -8.52 1.14
N ASN A 252 14.28 -8.55 2.46
CA ASN A 252 15.23 -8.01 3.42
C ASN A 252 16.55 -8.81 3.45
N PHE A 253 16.50 -10.10 3.07
CA PHE A 253 17.69 -10.93 2.79
C PHE A 253 18.24 -10.75 1.37
N GLY A 254 17.79 -9.72 0.63
CA GLY A 254 18.26 -9.40 -0.71
C GLY A 254 17.75 -10.37 -1.79
N GLN A 255 16.77 -11.22 -1.47
CA GLN A 255 16.24 -12.22 -2.39
C GLN A 255 15.13 -11.65 -3.27
N LYS A 256 14.96 -12.24 -4.45
CA LYS A 256 13.93 -11.90 -5.43
C LYS A 256 13.15 -13.14 -5.84
N ASP A 257 11.94 -12.94 -6.30
CA ASP A 257 11.10 -13.98 -6.90
C ASP A 257 11.65 -14.45 -8.25
N LEU A 258 12.00 -13.51 -9.12
CA LEU A 258 12.52 -13.77 -10.47
C LEU A 258 13.78 -12.93 -10.72
N THR A 259 14.64 -13.44 -11.59
CA THR A 259 15.70 -12.66 -12.24
C THR A 259 15.23 -12.21 -13.61
N VAL A 260 15.77 -11.08 -14.07
CA VAL A 260 15.51 -10.49 -15.39
C VAL A 260 16.84 -10.46 -16.14
N ALA A 261 16.91 -11.15 -17.26
CA ALA A 261 18.09 -11.12 -18.13
C ALA A 261 18.12 -9.85 -18.98
N ASP A 262 19.27 -9.55 -19.63
CA ASP A 262 19.45 -8.36 -20.45
C ASP A 262 18.49 -8.27 -21.65
N ASP A 263 18.02 -9.41 -22.15
CA ASP A 263 17.00 -9.53 -23.19
C ASP A 263 15.55 -9.43 -22.69
N GLY A 264 15.39 -9.27 -21.36
CA GLY A 264 14.08 -9.18 -20.70
C GLY A 264 13.45 -10.52 -20.35
N MET A 265 14.13 -11.66 -20.62
CA MET A 265 13.62 -12.97 -20.24
C MET A 265 13.70 -13.16 -18.73
N LEU A 266 12.68 -13.82 -18.17
CA LEU A 266 12.55 -14.07 -16.74
C LEU A 266 13.00 -15.48 -16.39
N SER A 267 13.59 -15.65 -15.22
CA SER A 267 13.84 -16.97 -14.65
C SER A 267 13.65 -16.99 -13.14
N ALA A 268 13.31 -18.16 -12.61
CA ALA A 268 13.09 -18.38 -11.19
C ALA A 268 14.33 -18.05 -10.36
N ALA A 269 14.16 -17.36 -9.24
CA ALA A 269 15.25 -16.99 -8.33
C ALA A 269 15.05 -17.52 -6.90
N MET A 270 14.02 -18.32 -6.63
CA MET A 270 13.67 -18.76 -5.28
C MET A 270 14.47 -19.96 -4.76
N ASN A 271 15.43 -20.50 -5.50
CA ASN A 271 16.22 -21.66 -5.08
C ASN A 271 17.72 -21.37 -4.84
N THR A 272 18.07 -20.11 -4.60
CA THR A 272 19.42 -19.74 -4.15
C THR A 272 19.71 -20.29 -2.74
N ASP A 273 20.98 -20.42 -2.35
CA ASP A 273 21.35 -20.88 -1.01
C ASP A 273 20.75 -19.99 0.09
N VAL A 274 20.81 -18.66 -0.08
CA VAL A 274 20.20 -17.70 0.87
C VAL A 274 18.68 -17.86 0.93
N SER A 275 18.04 -18.10 -0.21
CA SER A 275 16.61 -18.39 -0.28
C SER A 275 16.26 -19.68 0.47
N LYS A 276 17.04 -20.74 0.26
CA LYS A 276 16.88 -22.04 0.96
C LYS A 276 17.00 -21.87 2.47
N ASP A 277 18.00 -21.10 2.93
CA ASP A 277 18.19 -20.84 4.36
C ASP A 277 17.04 -19.98 4.96
N TYR A 278 16.57 -18.97 4.24
CA TYR A 278 15.39 -18.19 4.66
C TYR A 278 14.15 -19.08 4.79
N HIS A 279 13.88 -19.93 3.80
CA HIS A 279 12.72 -20.82 3.84
C HIS A 279 12.81 -21.84 4.98
N LYS A 280 13.99 -22.37 5.27
CA LYS A 280 14.20 -23.26 6.43
C LYS A 280 13.83 -22.57 7.74
N LYS A 281 14.28 -21.32 7.94
CA LYS A 281 13.91 -20.53 9.12
C LYS A 281 12.42 -20.21 9.16
N TRP A 282 11.82 -19.87 8.02
CA TRP A 282 10.39 -19.57 7.94
C TRP A 282 9.54 -20.83 8.25
N VAL A 283 9.89 -21.98 7.70
CA VAL A 283 9.26 -23.28 7.99
C VAL A 283 9.42 -23.61 9.46
N GLN A 284 10.62 -23.47 10.04
CA GLN A 284 10.87 -23.67 11.45
C GLN A 284 9.98 -22.77 12.32
N MET A 285 9.88 -21.47 12.00
CA MET A 285 9.01 -20.52 12.72
C MET A 285 7.56 -21.02 12.77
N ILE A 286 7.02 -21.45 11.62
CA ILE A 286 5.63 -21.94 11.55
C ILE A 286 5.46 -23.21 12.38
N GLN A 287 6.36 -24.17 12.25
CA GLN A 287 6.29 -25.45 12.98
C GLN A 287 6.41 -25.27 14.49
N GLU A 288 7.29 -24.39 14.95
CA GLU A 288 7.60 -24.23 16.37
C GLU A 288 6.73 -23.16 17.05
N ALA A 289 6.37 -22.08 16.35
CA ALA A 289 5.68 -20.92 16.91
C ALA A 289 4.33 -20.60 16.27
N GLY A 290 4.02 -21.13 15.12
CA GLY A 290 2.78 -20.84 14.36
C GLY A 290 1.54 -21.58 14.89
N ALA A 291 0.40 -21.29 14.26
CA ALA A 291 -0.87 -21.95 14.49
C ALA A 291 -0.85 -23.42 14.02
N PRO A 292 -1.50 -24.33 14.74
CA PRO A 292 -1.60 -25.74 14.30
C PRO A 292 -2.28 -25.92 12.94
N ASP A 293 -3.25 -25.08 12.63
CA ASP A 293 -4.04 -25.03 11.40
C ASP A 293 -3.57 -23.92 10.43
N TRP A 294 -2.33 -23.49 10.55
CA TRP A 294 -1.70 -22.42 9.79
C TRP A 294 -2.02 -22.46 8.28
N SER A 295 -2.06 -23.65 7.67
CA SER A 295 -2.31 -23.82 6.23
C SER A 295 -3.68 -23.32 5.75
N THR A 296 -4.59 -22.98 6.67
CA THR A 296 -5.91 -22.42 6.36
C THR A 296 -5.97 -20.92 6.59
N HIS A 297 -4.95 -20.33 7.22
CA HIS A 297 -4.96 -18.92 7.63
C HIS A 297 -4.84 -17.98 6.43
N THR A 298 -5.83 -17.14 6.27
CA THR A 298 -5.80 -15.93 5.44
C THR A 298 -5.48 -14.71 6.32
N TRP A 299 -5.43 -13.51 5.73
CA TRP A 299 -5.31 -12.26 6.49
C TRP A 299 -6.38 -12.13 7.58
N TYR A 300 -7.58 -12.64 7.30
CA TYR A 300 -8.72 -12.56 8.22
C TYR A 300 -8.46 -13.36 9.51
N GLN A 301 -8.00 -14.63 9.41
CA GLN A 301 -7.67 -15.45 10.59
C GLN A 301 -6.47 -14.87 11.34
N VAL A 302 -5.42 -14.43 10.63
CA VAL A 302 -4.26 -13.79 11.26
C VAL A 302 -4.68 -12.58 12.10
N GLY A 303 -5.52 -11.69 11.55
CA GLY A 303 -6.03 -10.53 12.26
C GLY A 303 -6.97 -10.90 13.41
N THR A 304 -7.98 -11.74 13.17
CA THR A 304 -8.96 -12.12 14.20
C THR A 304 -8.34 -12.84 15.39
N ASP A 305 -7.34 -13.70 15.14
CA ASP A 305 -6.63 -14.38 16.21
C ASP A 305 -5.75 -13.43 17.05
N LEU A 306 -5.15 -12.41 16.41
CA LEU A 306 -4.47 -11.33 17.14
C LEU A 306 -5.46 -10.55 18.02
N GLY A 307 -6.59 -10.13 17.46
CA GLY A 307 -7.63 -9.37 18.17
C GLY A 307 -8.33 -10.15 19.29
N ALA A 308 -8.31 -11.48 19.20
CA ALA A 308 -8.83 -12.40 20.23
C ALA A 308 -7.78 -12.80 21.28
N GLY A 309 -6.51 -12.41 21.12
CA GLY A 309 -5.41 -12.80 22.00
C GLY A 309 -4.96 -14.25 21.86
N LYS A 310 -5.31 -14.92 20.76
CA LYS A 310 -4.84 -16.28 20.45
C LYS A 310 -3.42 -16.28 19.88
N SER A 311 -3.01 -15.24 19.13
CA SER A 311 -1.63 -15.02 18.73
C SER A 311 -0.98 -13.93 19.57
N ALA A 312 0.30 -14.07 19.90
CA ALA A 312 1.05 -13.07 20.64
C ALA A 312 1.49 -11.90 19.75
N LEU A 313 1.83 -12.19 18.51
CA LEU A 313 2.22 -11.21 17.50
C LEU A 313 1.91 -11.73 16.09
N ILE A 314 1.89 -10.81 15.14
CA ILE A 314 1.80 -11.13 13.70
C ILE A 314 2.92 -10.43 12.93
N TYR A 315 3.38 -11.06 11.84
CA TYR A 315 4.19 -10.42 10.82
C TYR A 315 3.37 -10.36 9.52
N ASP A 316 2.60 -9.30 9.39
CA ASP A 316 1.62 -9.12 8.32
C ASP A 316 1.35 -7.62 8.09
N ALA A 317 0.33 -7.30 7.32
CA ALA A 317 -0.11 -5.94 7.06
C ALA A 317 -0.45 -5.20 8.36
N ASP A 318 0.06 -3.99 8.49
CA ASP A 318 -0.15 -3.11 9.66
C ASP A 318 -1.63 -2.76 9.89
N CYS A 319 -2.45 -2.76 8.82
CA CYS A 319 -3.88 -2.54 8.92
C CYS A 319 -4.60 -3.58 9.82
N LEU A 320 -4.10 -4.81 9.89
CA LEU A 320 -4.70 -5.83 10.75
C LEU A 320 -4.65 -5.44 12.23
N GLY A 321 -3.56 -4.78 12.65
CA GLY A 321 -3.43 -4.27 14.00
C GLY A 321 -4.48 -3.23 14.35
N TYR A 322 -4.71 -2.22 13.51
CA TYR A 322 -5.69 -1.19 13.83
C TYR A 322 -7.14 -1.66 13.66
N PHE A 323 -7.43 -2.55 12.70
CA PHE A 323 -8.75 -3.16 12.57
C PHE A 323 -9.11 -3.95 13.84
N MET A 324 -8.16 -4.69 14.39
CA MET A 324 -8.37 -5.53 15.57
C MET A 324 -8.18 -4.79 16.91
N ASN A 325 -7.74 -3.53 16.87
CA ASN A 325 -7.62 -2.67 18.05
C ASN A 325 -8.91 -1.88 18.36
N GLY A 326 -9.96 -2.10 17.58
CA GLY A 326 -11.26 -1.44 17.69
C GLY A 326 -12.28 -2.16 18.58
N PRO A 327 -13.47 -1.53 18.79
CA PRO A 327 -14.55 -2.10 19.58
C PRO A 327 -14.98 -3.49 19.08
N GLY A 328 -15.27 -4.38 20.01
CA GLY A 328 -15.69 -5.76 19.74
C GLY A 328 -14.55 -6.77 19.73
N ASN A 329 -13.30 -6.34 19.76
CA ASN A 329 -12.14 -7.22 19.90
C ASN A 329 -11.70 -7.32 21.37
N ALA A 330 -11.33 -8.53 21.81
CA ALA A 330 -10.91 -8.78 23.18
C ALA A 330 -9.64 -8.00 23.59
N GLU A 331 -8.74 -7.78 22.61
CA GLU A 331 -7.47 -7.09 22.82
C GLU A 331 -7.50 -5.61 22.37
N MET A 332 -8.68 -5.00 22.32
CA MET A 332 -8.81 -3.56 22.04
C MET A 332 -7.92 -2.73 23.01
N GLY A 333 -7.08 -1.86 22.45
CA GLY A 333 -6.16 -1.00 23.20
C GLY A 333 -4.88 -1.70 23.66
N ASN A 334 -4.73 -3.02 23.44
CA ASN A 334 -3.56 -3.80 23.84
C ASN A 334 -2.57 -4.07 22.70
N LEU A 335 -2.88 -3.66 21.46
CA LEU A 335 -2.01 -3.92 20.32
C LEU A 335 -1.03 -2.76 20.10
N ALA A 336 0.21 -3.10 19.79
CA ALA A 336 1.29 -2.16 19.53
C ALA A 336 2.10 -2.60 18.30
N TYR A 337 2.85 -1.68 17.73
CA TYR A 337 3.55 -1.84 16.46
C TYR A 337 5.06 -1.75 16.62
N ALA A 338 5.79 -2.43 15.76
CA ALA A 338 7.23 -2.31 15.66
C ALA A 338 7.70 -2.45 14.21
N ALA A 339 8.67 -1.63 13.81
CA ALA A 339 9.41 -1.86 12.58
C ALA A 339 10.19 -3.17 12.69
N PHE A 340 10.29 -3.91 11.58
CA PHE A 340 10.95 -5.21 11.59
C PHE A 340 11.98 -5.33 10.47
N GLN A 341 13.22 -5.64 10.86
CA GLN A 341 14.35 -5.86 9.98
C GLN A 341 14.85 -7.31 10.15
N PRO A 342 14.23 -8.30 9.48
CA PRO A 342 14.54 -9.73 9.66
C PRO A 342 16.01 -10.08 9.48
N ASN A 343 16.70 -9.42 8.54
CA ASN A 343 18.13 -9.55 8.30
C ASN A 343 18.89 -8.41 9.01
N PRO A 344 19.67 -8.70 10.06
CA PRO A 344 20.43 -7.66 10.78
C PRO A 344 21.48 -6.96 9.90
N GLU A 345 21.93 -7.58 8.80
CA GLU A 345 22.89 -7.03 7.85
C GLU A 345 22.28 -6.05 6.85
N ALA A 346 20.94 -5.97 6.76
CA ALA A 346 20.27 -5.04 5.86
C ALA A 346 20.40 -3.59 6.35
N SER A 347 20.27 -2.63 5.45
CA SER A 347 20.36 -1.20 5.77
C SER A 347 19.13 -0.64 6.50
N GLY A 348 18.05 -1.41 6.61
CA GLY A 348 16.79 -1.05 7.25
C GLY A 348 15.65 -1.99 6.87
N PRO A 349 14.46 -1.76 7.42
CA PRO A 349 13.25 -2.49 7.02
C PRO A 349 12.93 -2.32 5.52
N THR A 350 12.48 -3.37 4.88
CA THR A 350 12.07 -3.38 3.47
C THR A 350 10.66 -3.98 3.32
N PRO A 351 9.62 -3.38 3.94
CA PRO A 351 8.31 -3.97 3.89
C PRO A 351 7.79 -4.04 2.46
N ASN A 352 7.27 -5.20 2.08
CA ASN A 352 6.42 -5.32 0.93
C ASN A 352 5.09 -4.62 1.23
N VAL A 353 4.42 -4.10 0.21
CA VAL A 353 3.18 -3.35 0.36
C VAL A 353 2.05 -3.95 -0.45
N TRP A 354 0.84 -3.88 0.10
CA TRP A 354 -0.39 -3.90 -0.66
C TRP A 354 -0.83 -2.45 -0.87
N ILE A 355 -1.24 -2.11 -2.09
CA ILE A 355 -1.67 -0.74 -2.41
C ILE A 355 -3.10 -0.80 -2.90
N TRP A 356 -4.01 -0.23 -2.12
CA TRP A 356 -5.36 0.07 -2.56
C TRP A 356 -5.34 1.30 -3.44
N SER A 357 -5.92 1.18 -4.62
CA SER A 357 -5.85 2.19 -5.67
C SER A 357 -7.17 2.30 -6.42
N LEU A 358 -7.32 3.37 -7.17
CA LEU A 358 -8.42 3.56 -8.11
C LEU A 358 -7.91 3.43 -9.55
N CYS A 359 -8.57 2.60 -10.35
CA CYS A 359 -8.38 2.47 -11.79
C CYS A 359 -9.53 3.09 -12.55
N MET A 360 -9.25 3.61 -13.74
CA MET A 360 -10.25 4.02 -14.72
C MET A 360 -10.46 2.90 -15.74
N SER A 361 -11.70 2.49 -15.96
CA SER A 361 -12.05 1.53 -17.02
C SER A 361 -11.78 2.12 -18.40
N SER A 362 -11.09 1.39 -19.28
CA SER A 362 -10.92 1.80 -20.68
C SER A 362 -12.25 1.84 -21.44
N PHE A 363 -13.27 1.16 -20.94
CA PHE A 363 -14.60 1.08 -21.52
C PHE A 363 -15.52 2.24 -21.07
N SER A 364 -15.10 3.07 -20.09
CA SER A 364 -15.86 4.25 -19.66
C SER A 364 -16.14 5.17 -20.85
N LYS A 365 -17.37 5.67 -20.93
CA LYS A 365 -17.84 6.63 -21.95
C LYS A 365 -17.71 8.08 -21.51
N GLN A 366 -17.17 8.32 -20.32
CA GLN A 366 -17.05 9.66 -19.72
C GLN A 366 -15.74 9.83 -18.95
N LYS A 367 -14.63 9.44 -19.57
CA LYS A 367 -13.30 9.38 -18.95
C LYS A 367 -12.86 10.69 -18.29
N ASP A 368 -13.14 11.84 -18.92
CA ASP A 368 -12.78 13.15 -18.37
C ASP A 368 -13.54 13.43 -17.05
N ALA A 369 -14.85 13.12 -17.00
CA ALA A 369 -15.62 13.25 -15.76
C ALA A 369 -15.15 12.25 -14.71
N THR A 370 -14.76 11.04 -15.11
CA THR A 370 -14.20 10.03 -14.22
C THR A 370 -12.87 10.51 -13.64
N TRP A 371 -12.02 11.17 -14.42
CA TRP A 371 -10.79 11.75 -13.93
C TRP A 371 -11.02 12.82 -12.84
N PHE A 372 -12.04 13.66 -12.97
CA PHE A 372 -12.42 14.62 -11.94
C PHE A 372 -12.77 13.94 -10.62
N PHE A 373 -13.44 12.78 -10.68
CA PHE A 373 -13.68 11.99 -9.48
C PHE A 373 -12.37 11.40 -8.92
N LEU A 374 -11.53 10.79 -9.76
CA LEU A 374 -10.28 10.16 -9.32
C LEU A 374 -9.35 11.17 -8.63
N GLN A 375 -9.16 12.36 -9.22
CA GLN A 375 -8.29 13.37 -8.63
C GLN A 375 -8.84 13.95 -7.31
N TRP A 376 -10.18 14.01 -7.14
CA TRP A 376 -10.78 14.38 -5.87
C TRP A 376 -10.62 13.26 -4.83
N ALA A 377 -10.94 12.01 -5.18
CA ALA A 377 -10.93 10.86 -4.28
C ALA A 377 -9.51 10.48 -3.80
N THR A 378 -8.47 10.87 -4.54
CA THR A 378 -7.07 10.68 -4.19
C THR A 378 -6.34 12.00 -3.92
N GLY A 379 -7.09 13.11 -3.83
CA GLY A 379 -6.59 14.44 -3.55
C GLY A 379 -6.21 14.65 -2.09
N PRO A 380 -5.39 15.67 -1.79
CA PRO A 380 -4.88 15.89 -0.43
C PRO A 380 -5.99 16.19 0.59
N GLU A 381 -7.08 16.89 0.18
CA GLU A 381 -8.18 17.20 1.07
C GLU A 381 -8.96 15.93 1.48
N HIS A 382 -9.19 14.99 0.55
CA HIS A 382 -9.87 13.75 0.86
C HIS A 382 -8.98 12.79 1.67
N ASP A 383 -7.69 12.69 1.36
CA ASP A 383 -6.72 11.91 2.13
C ASP A 383 -6.63 12.41 3.59
N LEU A 384 -6.57 13.75 3.77
CA LEU A 384 -6.59 14.38 5.09
C LEU A 384 -7.92 14.14 5.84
N PHE A 385 -9.07 14.18 5.15
CA PHE A 385 -10.36 13.83 5.73
C PHE A 385 -10.37 12.38 6.23
N GLY A 386 -9.92 11.44 5.41
CA GLY A 386 -9.80 10.03 5.81
C GLY A 386 -8.92 9.84 7.05
N ALA A 387 -7.78 10.51 7.08
CA ALA A 387 -6.82 10.43 8.17
C ALA A 387 -7.37 11.05 9.48
N ARG A 388 -7.96 12.24 9.41
CA ARG A 388 -8.40 12.97 10.61
C ARG A 388 -9.78 12.56 11.13
N GLU A 389 -10.74 12.32 10.22
CA GLU A 389 -12.14 12.15 10.58
C GLU A 389 -12.59 10.68 10.59
N MET A 390 -11.89 9.82 9.81
CA MET A 390 -12.26 8.41 9.66
C MET A 390 -11.23 7.46 10.28
N ASP A 391 -10.24 7.96 11.00
CA ASP A 391 -9.18 7.18 11.65
C ASP A 391 -8.36 6.28 10.70
N LEU A 392 -8.30 6.65 9.42
CA LEU A 392 -7.52 5.89 8.46
C LEU A 392 -6.02 6.04 8.74
N THR A 393 -5.30 4.96 8.59
CA THR A 393 -3.83 4.91 8.65
C THR A 393 -3.26 4.86 7.23
N ASN A 394 -1.94 5.00 7.11
CA ASN A 394 -1.23 4.93 5.83
C ASN A 394 -1.75 5.92 4.77
N PRO A 395 -1.85 7.24 5.08
CA PRO A 395 -2.13 8.23 4.06
C PRO A 395 -1.03 8.19 2.99
N VAL A 396 -1.44 8.36 1.74
CA VAL A 396 -0.52 8.28 0.58
C VAL A 396 0.19 9.58 0.28
N ARG A 397 -0.14 10.66 1.02
CA ARG A 397 0.37 12.01 0.82
C ARG A 397 1.35 12.43 1.91
N LYS A 398 2.51 12.98 1.51
CA LYS A 398 3.52 13.52 2.44
C LYS A 398 2.97 14.62 3.32
N SER A 399 2.13 15.53 2.74
CA SER A 399 1.51 16.62 3.47
C SER A 399 0.56 16.15 4.56
N VAL A 400 -0.18 15.06 4.31
CA VAL A 400 -1.09 14.46 5.30
C VAL A 400 -0.31 13.76 6.39
N TRP A 401 0.74 13.01 6.03
CA TRP A 401 1.60 12.38 7.02
C TRP A 401 2.36 13.41 7.86
N ALA A 402 2.71 14.57 7.32
CA ALA A 402 3.34 15.68 8.05
C ALA A 402 2.37 16.46 8.94
N ASP A 403 1.07 16.19 8.89
CA ASP A 403 0.08 16.85 9.73
C ASP A 403 0.22 16.43 11.19
N GLN A 404 0.63 17.35 12.06
CA GLN A 404 0.93 17.04 13.46
C GLN A 404 -0.32 16.58 14.22
N THR A 405 -1.50 17.13 13.91
CA THR A 405 -2.76 16.72 14.55
C THR A 405 -3.07 15.25 14.25
N TYR A 406 -2.86 14.82 13.01
CA TYR A 406 -3.01 13.42 12.63
C TYR A 406 -1.98 12.53 13.32
N ARG A 407 -0.69 12.90 13.30
CA ARG A 407 0.39 12.12 13.93
C ARG A 407 0.16 11.94 15.43
N ASP A 408 -0.23 13.01 16.14
CA ASP A 408 -0.52 12.95 17.58
C ASP A 408 -1.71 12.02 17.88
N LYS A 409 -2.75 12.08 17.06
CA LYS A 409 -3.93 11.21 17.17
C LYS A 409 -3.57 9.73 16.97
N ILE A 410 -2.80 9.42 15.92
CA ILE A 410 -2.37 8.05 15.62
C ILE A 410 -1.41 7.52 16.70
N ALA A 411 -0.43 8.32 17.14
CA ALA A 411 0.49 7.93 18.20
C ALA A 411 -0.23 7.61 19.53
N ALA A 412 -1.25 8.41 19.87
CA ALA A 412 -2.06 8.18 21.07
C ALA A 412 -2.92 6.90 20.98
N LYS A 413 -3.39 6.58 19.79
CA LYS A 413 -4.32 5.46 19.56
C LYS A 413 -3.60 4.13 19.30
N TYR A 414 -2.46 4.17 18.61
CA TYR A 414 -1.72 3.01 18.16
C TYR A 414 -0.25 3.08 18.60
N PRO A 415 0.09 2.58 19.80
CA PRO A 415 1.45 2.64 20.34
C PRO A 415 2.49 2.05 19.38
N GLY A 416 3.56 2.81 19.10
CA GLY A 416 4.66 2.42 18.22
C GLY A 416 4.38 2.57 16.72
N TYR A 417 3.16 2.98 16.32
CA TYR A 417 2.81 3.07 14.89
C TYR A 417 3.59 4.16 14.15
N VAL A 418 3.74 5.33 14.76
CA VAL A 418 4.47 6.46 14.15
C VAL A 418 5.95 6.13 13.99
N GLU A 419 6.57 5.54 15.00
CA GLU A 419 7.96 5.10 14.98
C GLU A 419 8.19 3.99 13.95
N MET A 420 7.28 3.02 13.89
CA MET A 420 7.30 1.96 12.88
C MET A 420 7.20 2.53 11.47
N PHE A 421 6.28 3.47 11.24
CA PHE A 421 6.11 4.12 9.95
C PHE A 421 7.38 4.89 9.53
N ASP A 422 7.90 5.77 10.40
CA ASP A 422 9.08 6.58 10.11
C ASP A 422 10.32 5.71 9.78
N ALA A 423 10.45 4.55 10.44
CA ALA A 423 11.53 3.61 10.17
C ALA A 423 11.35 2.82 8.86
N SER A 424 10.10 2.57 8.43
CA SER A 424 9.77 1.60 7.38
C SER A 424 9.39 2.25 6.04
N ALA A 425 8.82 3.46 6.05
CA ALA A 425 8.19 4.07 4.88
C ALA A 425 9.13 4.24 3.68
N ASN A 426 10.40 4.58 3.90
CA ASN A 426 11.38 4.73 2.81
C ASN A 426 11.73 3.40 2.12
N GLY A 427 11.61 2.28 2.81
CA GLY A 427 11.84 0.94 2.27
C GLY A 427 10.58 0.27 1.74
N ALA A 428 9.42 0.87 1.96
CA ALA A 428 8.11 0.32 1.59
C ALA A 428 7.87 0.41 0.08
N SER A 429 7.77 -0.72 -0.60
CA SER A 429 7.44 -0.79 -2.03
C SER A 429 7.00 -2.21 -2.38
N ILE A 430 6.45 -2.40 -3.57
CA ILE A 430 6.25 -3.75 -4.10
C ILE A 430 7.62 -4.42 -4.31
N LYS A 431 7.79 -5.64 -3.80
CA LYS A 431 9.03 -6.41 -3.85
C LYS A 431 9.02 -7.53 -4.90
N PHE A 432 7.90 -7.75 -5.55
CA PHE A 432 7.77 -8.70 -6.65
C PHE A 432 8.21 -8.12 -7.99
N THR A 433 8.64 -9.00 -8.88
CA THR A 433 8.90 -8.69 -10.28
C THR A 433 7.58 -8.55 -11.03
N ALA A 434 7.36 -7.40 -11.68
CA ALA A 434 6.13 -7.13 -12.40
C ALA A 434 6.01 -8.01 -13.65
N GLN A 435 4.96 -8.82 -13.72
CA GLN A 435 4.71 -9.75 -14.83
C GLN A 435 3.29 -10.35 -14.73
N PRO A 436 2.67 -10.81 -15.83
CA PRO A 436 1.26 -11.20 -15.87
C PRO A 436 0.92 -12.52 -15.15
N LEU A 437 1.90 -13.41 -14.88
CA LEU A 437 1.68 -14.69 -14.19
C LEU A 437 1.80 -14.58 -12.67
N PHE A 438 1.83 -13.37 -12.12
CA PHE A 438 2.07 -13.13 -10.70
C PHE A 438 1.22 -14.00 -9.76
N PHE A 439 -0.08 -14.07 -10.01
CA PHE A 439 -1.01 -14.81 -9.16
C PHE A 439 -0.79 -16.33 -9.22
N ASP A 440 -0.50 -16.87 -10.40
CA ASP A 440 -0.27 -18.29 -10.61
C ASP A 440 1.03 -18.74 -9.94
N LEU A 441 2.14 -18.03 -10.21
CA LEU A 441 3.46 -18.37 -9.68
C LEU A 441 3.50 -18.25 -8.15
N THR A 442 2.88 -17.21 -7.58
CA THR A 442 2.86 -17.03 -6.12
C THR A 442 1.90 -17.99 -5.41
N THR A 443 0.81 -18.41 -6.05
CA THR A 443 -0.09 -19.44 -5.53
C THR A 443 0.61 -20.82 -5.50
N GLU A 444 1.39 -21.13 -6.53
CA GLU A 444 2.19 -22.35 -6.55
C GLU A 444 3.29 -22.32 -5.47
N TRP A 445 3.93 -21.17 -5.27
CA TRP A 445 4.91 -21.01 -4.20
C TRP A 445 4.27 -21.24 -2.82
N ALA A 446 3.08 -20.68 -2.58
CA ALA A 446 2.34 -20.93 -1.34
C ALA A 446 2.00 -22.40 -1.14
N ALA A 447 1.61 -23.11 -2.21
CA ALA A 447 1.34 -24.54 -2.16
C ALA A 447 2.61 -25.37 -1.84
N MET A 448 3.76 -24.99 -2.40
CA MET A 448 5.04 -25.63 -2.10
C MET A 448 5.46 -25.36 -0.65
N LEU A 449 5.27 -24.13 -0.16
CA LEU A 449 5.54 -23.80 1.24
C LEU A 449 4.69 -24.65 2.21
N GLN A 450 3.42 -24.91 1.88
CA GLN A 450 2.59 -25.81 2.67
C GLN A 450 3.17 -27.23 2.75
N LYS A 451 3.64 -27.79 1.62
CA LYS A 451 4.27 -29.10 1.58
C LYS A 451 5.56 -29.17 2.42
N MET A 452 6.37 -28.10 2.39
CA MET A 452 7.58 -28.00 3.22
C MET A 452 7.23 -27.97 4.71
N VAL A 453 6.23 -27.17 5.11
CA VAL A 453 5.77 -27.09 6.51
C VAL A 453 5.19 -28.40 6.98
N ALA A 454 4.43 -29.11 6.12
CA ALA A 454 3.88 -30.44 6.39
C ALA A 454 4.94 -31.56 6.38
N LYS A 455 6.20 -31.24 6.03
CA LYS A 455 7.31 -32.22 5.87
C LYS A 455 7.06 -33.25 4.77
N GLU A 456 6.22 -32.94 3.79
CA GLU A 456 5.98 -33.78 2.61
C GLU A 456 7.14 -33.73 1.63
N VAL A 457 7.88 -32.61 1.61
CA VAL A 457 9.07 -32.38 0.80
C VAL A 457 10.13 -31.63 1.61
N PRO A 458 11.43 -32.01 1.54
CA PRO A 458 12.51 -31.21 2.10
C PRO A 458 12.56 -29.81 1.47
N VAL A 459 12.94 -28.78 2.24
CA VAL A 459 12.94 -27.40 1.77
C VAL A 459 13.78 -27.21 0.50
N ASP A 460 14.99 -27.75 0.48
CA ASP A 460 15.92 -27.59 -0.64
C ASP A 460 15.37 -28.23 -1.92
N GLU A 461 14.85 -29.45 -1.83
CA GLU A 461 14.23 -30.16 -2.94
C GLU A 461 12.94 -29.47 -3.43
N GLY A 462 12.11 -29.01 -2.48
CA GLY A 462 10.86 -28.29 -2.81
C GLY A 462 11.13 -27.01 -3.56
N LEU A 463 12.18 -26.26 -3.21
CA LEU A 463 12.54 -25.03 -3.91
C LEU A 463 13.13 -25.28 -5.30
N ASP A 464 13.90 -26.37 -5.47
CA ASP A 464 14.38 -26.76 -6.79
C ASP A 464 13.20 -27.18 -7.71
N GLN A 465 12.25 -27.97 -7.19
CA GLN A 465 11.02 -28.33 -7.91
C GLN A 465 10.17 -27.10 -8.26
N LEU A 466 10.04 -26.15 -7.33
CA LEU A 466 9.31 -24.89 -7.56
C LEU A 466 9.97 -24.07 -8.67
N ALA A 467 11.30 -23.91 -8.62
CA ALA A 467 12.05 -23.17 -9.62
C ALA A 467 11.92 -23.79 -11.02
N GLU A 468 11.98 -25.13 -11.14
CA GLU A 468 11.74 -25.85 -12.39
C GLU A 468 10.33 -25.61 -12.93
N SER A 469 9.31 -25.67 -12.05
CA SER A 469 7.92 -25.44 -12.45
C SER A 469 7.68 -24.01 -12.89
N VAL A 470 8.22 -23.02 -12.16
CA VAL A 470 8.15 -21.60 -12.51
C VAL A 470 8.82 -21.34 -13.87
N ASN A 471 10.02 -21.86 -14.10
CA ASN A 471 10.72 -21.70 -15.38
C ASN A 471 9.93 -22.34 -16.55
N ARG A 472 9.27 -23.48 -16.33
CA ARG A 472 8.40 -24.08 -17.35
C ARG A 472 7.23 -23.16 -17.70
N GLN A 473 6.51 -22.61 -16.69
CA GLN A 473 5.38 -21.71 -16.91
C GLN A 473 5.81 -20.41 -17.62
N LEU A 474 6.93 -19.83 -17.21
CA LEU A 474 7.51 -18.66 -17.89
C LEU A 474 7.79 -18.95 -19.37
N LYS A 475 8.41 -20.10 -19.66
CA LYS A 475 8.69 -20.53 -21.06
C LYS A 475 7.41 -20.76 -21.87
N GLU A 476 6.40 -21.42 -21.29
CA GLU A 476 5.11 -21.66 -21.95
C GLU A 476 4.38 -20.35 -22.27
N ALA A 477 4.56 -19.33 -21.43
CA ALA A 477 4.01 -17.98 -21.64
C ALA A 477 4.88 -17.10 -22.54
N GLY A 478 6.05 -17.56 -23.01
CA GLY A 478 6.97 -16.78 -23.80
C GLY A 478 7.70 -15.67 -23.00
N LEU A 479 7.84 -15.86 -21.70
CA LEU A 479 8.46 -14.92 -20.78
C LEU A 479 9.84 -15.39 -20.26
N GLY A 480 10.21 -16.66 -20.51
CA GLY A 480 11.42 -17.31 -20.01
C GLY A 480 12.21 -18.06 -21.04
#